data_f8a89d48eade1661cb110f96ad46840a
#
_entry.id   f8a89d48eade1661cb110f96ad46840a
#
_cell.length_a   1.000
_cell.length_b   1.000
_cell.length_c   1.000
_cell.angle_alpha   90.00
_cell.angle_beta   90.00
_cell.angle_gamma   90.00
#
_symmetry.space_group_name_H-M   'P 1'
#
loop_
_entity.id
_entity.type
_entity.pdbx_description
1 polymer ?
#
loop_
_entity_poly.entity_id
_entity_poly.type
_entity_poly.pdbx_seq_one_letter_code
_entity_poly.pdbx_strand_id
1 'polypeptide(L)'
;MNDQLIVFDTTLRDGEQSPGASMTRDEKVRIAKNLERLRVDVIEAGFPIASPGDFEAVRAVAQEIKDSTVCALARAIVRDIDRAAEAIKPARSGRIHTFIATSPIHMREKLRMEPAQVLEDAVKAVKYARQFTDDVEFSPEDAGRSETDFLCRVLEAVIAAGARTVNIPDTVGYNLPGQFGDLIRTLRERVPNSDKAVFSVHCHNDLGLAVANSLSAVLNGARQVECTINGLGERAGNAALEEVVMAVRTRRDLFSCDTRIDTTQIVPASRLVSNITGFAVQPNKAIVGANAFAHESGIHQDGVIKKRETYEIMRAEDVGWVANRMVLGKHSGRNAFRTRLKELGIGFKTDEEFNSAFERFKDLADKKHEIFDEDIQALVTEEGLEGIDEQYRLMSLKVCSETGVRPHAAVTLSVQGAQKSADADGGGPVDASFRAIEAVVGSEVQLLLYSVNNITSGTDSQGEVTVRLERAGRIVNGHGADTDIVIASAKAYLNALNKLVLPAERAHPQAGTPI
;
A
#
# COMPACT_ATOMS: atom_id res chain seq x y z
N MET A 1 0.11 34.02 5.14
CA MET A 1 -0.30 32.89 4.31
C MET A 1 0.84 31.88 4.41
N ASN A 2 0.56 30.62 4.77
CA ASN A 2 1.60 29.61 4.70
C ASN A 2 2.03 29.45 3.24
N ASP A 3 3.33 29.36 3.01
CA ASP A 3 3.90 29.11 1.71
C ASP A 3 3.44 27.72 1.22
N GLN A 4 3.02 27.59 -0.02
CA GLN A 4 2.46 26.32 -0.54
C GLN A 4 3.57 25.48 -1.18
N LEU A 5 3.64 24.20 -0.80
CA LEU A 5 4.38 23.19 -1.53
C LEU A 5 3.47 22.55 -2.59
N ILE A 6 3.84 22.71 -3.84
CA ILE A 6 3.15 22.10 -4.99
C ILE A 6 3.51 20.62 -5.06
N VAL A 7 2.50 19.77 -5.08
CA VAL A 7 2.67 18.32 -5.29
C VAL A 7 2.40 18.00 -6.75
N PHE A 8 3.45 17.55 -7.44
CA PHE A 8 3.40 17.11 -8.83
C PHE A 8 3.45 15.58 -8.85
N ASP A 9 2.38 14.94 -9.28
CA ASP A 9 2.31 13.49 -9.38
C ASP A 9 2.67 13.01 -10.78
N THR A 10 3.67 12.14 -10.88
CA THR A 10 4.12 11.51 -12.13
C THR A 10 3.84 10.00 -12.18
N THR A 11 2.88 9.50 -11.39
CA THR A 11 2.49 8.08 -11.39
C THR A 11 2.09 7.60 -12.78
N LEU A 12 1.37 8.44 -13.56
CA LEU A 12 0.88 8.11 -14.89
C LEU A 12 1.92 8.26 -16.01
N ARG A 13 3.11 8.79 -15.71
CA ARG A 13 4.22 8.93 -16.67
C ARG A 13 5.44 8.14 -16.22
N ASP A 14 6.16 8.58 -15.18
CA ASP A 14 7.37 7.90 -14.69
C ASP A 14 7.02 6.63 -13.91
N GLY A 15 5.94 6.67 -13.15
CA GLY A 15 5.40 5.49 -12.47
C GLY A 15 5.09 4.35 -13.45
N GLU A 16 4.47 4.66 -14.59
CA GLU A 16 4.16 3.69 -15.64
C GLU A 16 5.41 3.12 -16.34
N GLN A 17 6.54 3.83 -16.31
CA GLN A 17 7.81 3.36 -16.87
C GLN A 17 8.44 2.24 -16.03
N SER A 18 7.91 1.95 -14.84
CA SER A 18 8.30 0.76 -14.08
C SER A 18 7.94 -0.51 -14.88
N PRO A 19 8.88 -1.44 -15.10
CA PRO A 19 8.61 -2.65 -15.85
C PRO A 19 7.43 -3.44 -15.27
N GLY A 20 6.36 -3.61 -16.03
CA GLY A 20 5.13 -4.30 -15.61
C GLY A 20 4.02 -3.39 -15.07
N ALA A 21 4.24 -2.08 -14.96
CA ALA A 21 3.23 -1.13 -14.46
C ALA A 21 2.41 -0.43 -15.58
N SER A 22 2.47 -0.93 -16.81
CA SER A 22 1.72 -0.34 -17.95
C SER A 22 0.22 -0.30 -17.67
N MET A 23 -0.40 0.83 -18.03
CA MET A 23 -1.81 1.10 -17.75
C MET A 23 -2.57 1.35 -19.05
N THR A 24 -3.81 0.89 -19.10
CA THR A 24 -4.74 1.26 -20.18
C THR A 24 -5.21 2.71 -20.02
N ARG A 25 -5.74 3.29 -21.12
CA ARG A 25 -6.32 4.64 -21.11
C ARG A 25 -7.35 4.82 -19.96
N ASP A 26 -8.25 3.87 -19.80
CA ASP A 26 -9.34 3.98 -18.82
C ASP A 26 -8.82 3.85 -17.38
N GLU A 27 -7.78 3.05 -17.15
CA GLU A 27 -7.07 2.96 -15.87
C GLU A 27 -6.35 4.27 -15.53
N LYS A 28 -5.67 4.89 -16.52
CA LYS A 28 -5.04 6.22 -16.34
C LYS A 28 -6.08 7.28 -15.95
N VAL A 29 -7.22 7.33 -16.62
CA VAL A 29 -8.32 8.24 -16.28
C VAL A 29 -8.85 7.99 -14.87
N ARG A 30 -8.99 6.73 -14.47
CA ARG A 30 -9.43 6.34 -13.13
C ARG A 30 -8.46 6.77 -12.04
N ILE A 31 -7.16 6.60 -12.26
CA ILE A 31 -6.12 7.06 -11.33
C ILE A 31 -6.10 8.59 -11.31
N ALA A 32 -6.14 9.27 -12.46
CA ALA A 32 -6.16 10.73 -12.54
C ALA A 32 -7.31 11.34 -11.73
N LYS A 33 -8.53 10.80 -11.83
CA LYS A 33 -9.69 11.21 -11.02
C LYS A 33 -9.46 10.99 -9.51
N ASN A 34 -8.74 9.95 -9.14
CA ASN A 34 -8.40 9.72 -7.75
C ASN A 34 -7.32 10.71 -7.26
N LEU A 35 -6.30 11.01 -8.07
CA LEU A 35 -5.29 12.04 -7.80
C LEU A 35 -5.92 13.44 -7.65
N GLU A 36 -6.92 13.75 -8.47
CA GLU A 36 -7.68 15.01 -8.34
C GLU A 36 -8.47 15.06 -7.02
N ARG A 37 -9.11 13.95 -6.58
CA ARG A 37 -9.76 13.87 -5.25
C ARG A 37 -8.76 13.99 -4.11
N LEU A 38 -7.58 13.43 -4.25
CA LEU A 38 -6.45 13.60 -3.34
C LEU A 38 -5.96 15.06 -3.30
N ARG A 39 -6.41 15.90 -4.25
CA ARG A 39 -6.02 17.30 -4.44
C ARG A 39 -4.56 17.49 -4.84
N VAL A 40 -4.04 16.61 -5.68
CA VAL A 40 -2.75 16.81 -6.34
C VAL A 40 -2.79 18.09 -7.17
N ASP A 41 -1.72 18.90 -7.12
CA ASP A 41 -1.67 20.17 -7.85
C ASP A 41 -1.48 19.97 -9.35
N VAL A 42 -0.54 19.09 -9.73
CA VAL A 42 -0.19 18.79 -11.11
C VAL A 42 -0.17 17.28 -11.32
N ILE A 43 -0.82 16.80 -12.36
CA ILE A 43 -0.84 15.39 -12.78
C ILE A 43 -0.12 15.28 -14.11
N GLU A 44 1.06 14.65 -14.14
CA GLU A 44 1.77 14.33 -15.36
C GLU A 44 1.17 13.07 -16.00
N ALA A 45 0.34 13.28 -17.01
CA ALA A 45 -0.53 12.23 -17.55
C ALA A 45 0.18 11.26 -18.51
N GLY A 46 1.36 11.60 -19.02
CA GLY A 46 2.13 10.73 -19.90
C GLY A 46 3.06 11.46 -20.85
N PHE A 47 3.55 10.70 -21.86
CA PHE A 47 4.47 11.16 -22.89
C PHE A 47 3.83 10.99 -24.28
N PRO A 48 3.05 11.97 -24.78
CA PRO A 48 2.16 11.83 -25.95
C PRO A 48 2.83 11.43 -27.26
N ILE A 49 4.14 11.65 -27.40
CA ILE A 49 4.90 11.26 -28.60
C ILE A 49 5.30 9.77 -28.57
N ALA A 50 5.29 9.11 -27.43
CA ALA A 50 5.75 7.74 -27.29
C ALA A 50 4.91 6.75 -28.11
N SER A 51 3.58 6.92 -28.10
CA SER A 51 2.67 6.10 -28.90
C SER A 51 1.33 6.80 -29.16
N PRO A 52 0.52 6.34 -30.13
CA PRO A 52 -0.86 6.79 -30.27
C PRO A 52 -1.70 6.55 -29.01
N GLY A 53 -1.48 5.43 -28.31
CA GLY A 53 -2.18 5.10 -27.06
C GLY A 53 -1.87 6.09 -25.93
N ASP A 54 -0.60 6.47 -25.76
CA ASP A 54 -0.22 7.50 -24.79
C ASP A 54 -0.83 8.87 -25.11
N PHE A 55 -0.86 9.24 -26.37
CA PHE A 55 -1.53 10.47 -26.78
C PHE A 55 -3.01 10.48 -26.40
N GLU A 56 -3.74 9.42 -26.75
CA GLU A 56 -5.17 9.30 -26.44
C GLU A 56 -5.41 9.23 -24.91
N ALA A 57 -4.52 8.60 -24.16
CA ALA A 57 -4.61 8.55 -22.69
C ALA A 57 -4.43 9.94 -22.07
N VAL A 58 -3.37 10.69 -22.48
CA VAL A 58 -3.16 12.07 -21.99
C VAL A 58 -4.34 12.97 -22.38
N ARG A 59 -4.85 12.85 -23.60
CA ARG A 59 -6.01 13.61 -24.06
C ARG A 59 -7.27 13.31 -23.26
N ALA A 60 -7.51 12.03 -22.95
CA ALA A 60 -8.65 11.61 -22.13
C ALA A 60 -8.55 12.16 -20.70
N VAL A 61 -7.36 12.11 -20.08
CA VAL A 61 -7.11 12.73 -18.77
C VAL A 61 -7.36 14.23 -18.83
N ALA A 62 -6.86 14.92 -19.88
CA ALA A 62 -7.06 16.35 -20.08
C ALA A 62 -8.54 16.76 -20.24
N GLN A 63 -9.37 15.88 -20.80
CA GLN A 63 -10.82 16.12 -20.91
C GLN A 63 -11.55 15.97 -19.59
N GLU A 64 -11.11 15.06 -18.73
CA GLU A 64 -11.82 14.69 -17.51
C GLU A 64 -11.43 15.52 -16.29
N ILE A 65 -10.14 15.87 -16.13
CA ILE A 65 -9.60 16.57 -14.97
C ILE A 65 -9.89 18.07 -15.04
N LYS A 66 -10.34 18.66 -13.91
CA LYS A 66 -10.78 20.07 -13.83
C LYS A 66 -10.06 20.89 -12.75
N ASP A 67 -9.74 20.28 -11.61
CA ASP A 67 -9.22 20.98 -10.43
C ASP A 67 -7.71 20.81 -10.22
N SER A 68 -7.06 19.92 -11.00
CA SER A 68 -5.62 19.78 -11.10
C SER A 68 -5.12 20.24 -12.47
N THR A 69 -3.88 20.70 -12.53
CA THR A 69 -3.21 21.00 -13.81
C THR A 69 -2.79 19.68 -14.46
N VAL A 70 -3.14 19.49 -15.73
CA VAL A 70 -2.72 18.31 -16.49
C VAL A 70 -1.43 18.64 -17.24
N CYS A 71 -0.38 17.85 -16.99
CA CYS A 71 0.93 18.02 -17.57
C CYS A 71 1.22 16.92 -18.60
N ALA A 72 1.93 17.28 -19.67
CA ALA A 72 2.46 16.33 -20.64
C ALA A 72 3.96 16.55 -20.85
N LEU A 73 4.71 15.44 -20.87
CA LEU A 73 6.16 15.45 -21.11
C LEU A 73 6.47 15.61 -22.60
N ALA A 74 7.52 16.36 -22.91
CA ALA A 74 8.06 16.56 -24.27
C ALA A 74 9.58 16.73 -24.22
N ARG A 75 10.32 16.03 -25.08
CA ARG A 75 11.73 16.38 -25.29
C ARG A 75 11.82 17.79 -25.88
N ALA A 76 12.98 18.43 -25.77
CA ALA A 76 13.27 19.74 -26.34
C ALA A 76 13.30 19.72 -27.88
N ILE A 77 12.25 19.18 -28.49
CA ILE A 77 12.07 18.98 -29.95
C ILE A 77 10.67 19.47 -30.33
N VAL A 78 10.57 20.28 -31.39
CA VAL A 78 9.31 20.88 -31.86
C VAL A 78 8.18 19.85 -31.98
N ARG A 79 8.44 18.72 -32.66
CA ARG A 79 7.44 17.67 -32.86
C ARG A 79 6.87 17.10 -31.54
N ASP A 80 7.71 16.94 -30.52
CA ASP A 80 7.28 16.42 -29.21
C ASP A 80 6.42 17.46 -28.49
N ILE A 81 6.82 18.73 -28.55
CA ILE A 81 6.08 19.85 -27.94
C ILE A 81 4.72 20.03 -28.62
N ASP A 82 4.66 19.97 -29.98
CA ASP A 82 3.39 20.00 -30.72
C ASP A 82 2.44 18.90 -30.25
N ARG A 83 2.98 17.67 -30.10
CA ARG A 83 2.18 16.51 -29.69
C ARG A 83 1.67 16.63 -28.26
N ALA A 84 2.50 17.16 -27.35
CA ALA A 84 2.10 17.45 -25.97
C ALA A 84 1.03 18.55 -25.93
N ALA A 85 1.23 19.65 -26.66
CA ALA A 85 0.27 20.74 -26.74
C ALA A 85 -1.10 20.30 -27.28
N GLU A 86 -1.10 19.47 -28.34
CA GLU A 86 -2.33 18.91 -28.91
C GLU A 86 -3.07 18.02 -27.89
N ALA A 87 -2.33 17.17 -27.15
CA ALA A 87 -2.92 16.25 -26.18
C ALA A 87 -3.56 16.98 -24.99
N ILE A 88 -2.89 18.03 -24.45
CA ILE A 88 -3.41 18.78 -23.29
C ILE A 88 -4.40 19.90 -23.68
N LYS A 89 -4.63 20.15 -24.97
CA LYS A 89 -5.53 21.23 -25.43
C LYS A 89 -6.92 21.22 -24.80
N PRO A 90 -7.56 20.06 -24.48
CA PRO A 90 -8.84 20.03 -23.81
C PRO A 90 -8.79 20.36 -22.31
N ALA A 91 -7.59 20.40 -21.70
CA ALA A 91 -7.45 20.64 -20.28
C ALA A 91 -7.92 22.06 -19.89
N ARG A 92 -8.54 22.18 -18.73
CA ARG A 92 -8.87 23.48 -18.13
C ARG A 92 -7.59 24.26 -17.75
N SER A 93 -6.58 23.54 -17.25
CA SER A 93 -5.25 24.03 -16.95
C SER A 93 -4.24 23.01 -17.50
N GLY A 94 -3.41 23.44 -18.43
CA GLY A 94 -2.46 22.57 -19.12
C GLY A 94 -1.03 23.06 -18.98
N ARG A 95 -0.11 22.15 -18.62
CA ARG A 95 1.33 22.38 -18.52
C ARG A 95 2.07 21.55 -19.57
N ILE A 96 3.09 22.14 -20.18
CA ILE A 96 4.07 21.43 -20.99
C ILE A 96 5.36 21.33 -20.19
N HIS A 97 5.80 20.09 -19.93
CA HIS A 97 7.06 19.77 -19.29
C HIS A 97 8.08 19.37 -20.36
N THR A 98 9.08 20.20 -20.59
CA THR A 98 10.13 19.91 -21.58
C THR A 98 11.49 19.75 -20.92
N PHE A 99 12.36 18.91 -21.50
CA PHE A 99 13.64 18.57 -20.91
C PHE A 99 14.73 18.33 -21.94
N ILE A 100 15.97 18.57 -21.52
CA ILE A 100 17.19 18.17 -22.22
C ILE A 100 18.29 17.89 -21.20
N ALA A 101 19.15 16.91 -21.47
CA ALA A 101 20.20 16.53 -20.52
C ALA A 101 21.34 17.55 -20.48
N THR A 102 21.87 17.81 -19.28
CA THR A 102 22.88 18.83 -19.02
C THR A 102 24.16 18.29 -18.41
N SER A 103 24.20 17.01 -18.00
CA SER A 103 25.43 16.42 -17.46
C SER A 103 26.45 16.14 -18.57
N PRO A 104 27.76 16.28 -18.28
CA PRO A 104 28.82 16.05 -19.26
C PRO A 104 28.73 14.67 -19.94
N ILE A 105 28.38 13.63 -19.16
CA ILE A 105 28.24 12.29 -19.70
C ILE A 105 27.08 12.19 -20.70
N HIS A 106 25.92 12.78 -20.39
CA HIS A 106 24.77 12.73 -21.30
C HIS A 106 24.96 13.61 -22.52
N MET A 107 25.55 14.79 -22.37
CA MET A 107 25.85 15.65 -23.51
C MET A 107 26.78 14.97 -24.52
N ARG A 108 27.85 14.33 -24.02
CA ARG A 108 28.85 13.65 -24.87
C ARG A 108 28.35 12.35 -25.48
N GLU A 109 27.78 11.45 -24.64
CA GLU A 109 27.48 10.07 -25.07
C GLU A 109 26.08 9.90 -25.65
N LYS A 110 25.07 10.58 -25.07
CA LYS A 110 23.65 10.46 -25.44
C LYS A 110 23.26 11.48 -26.50
N LEU A 111 23.53 12.75 -26.26
CA LEU A 111 23.13 13.84 -27.15
C LEU A 111 24.14 14.08 -28.27
N ARG A 112 25.43 13.89 -28.01
CA ARG A 112 26.55 14.24 -28.90
C ARG A 112 26.51 15.72 -29.30
N MET A 113 26.28 16.57 -28.30
CA MET A 113 26.12 18.01 -28.41
C MET A 113 27.11 18.75 -27.53
N GLU A 114 27.59 19.89 -27.99
CA GLU A 114 28.34 20.82 -27.17
C GLU A 114 27.43 21.58 -26.20
N PRO A 115 27.92 21.98 -25.02
CA PRO A 115 27.11 22.66 -24.00
C PRO A 115 26.40 23.92 -24.54
N ALA A 116 27.00 24.66 -25.44
CA ALA A 116 26.39 25.85 -26.07
C ALA A 116 25.15 25.50 -26.89
N GLN A 117 25.17 24.37 -27.59
CA GLN A 117 24.05 23.90 -28.40
C GLN A 117 22.91 23.41 -27.49
N VAL A 118 23.23 22.68 -26.40
CA VAL A 118 22.24 22.25 -25.41
C VAL A 118 21.53 23.46 -24.79
N LEU A 119 22.26 24.49 -24.41
CA LEU A 119 21.68 25.74 -23.90
C LEU A 119 20.76 26.42 -24.93
N GLU A 120 21.19 26.49 -26.19
CA GLU A 120 20.39 27.10 -27.26
C GLU A 120 19.08 26.32 -27.48
N ASP A 121 19.15 24.99 -27.55
CA ASP A 121 18.00 24.14 -27.77
C ASP A 121 17.03 24.14 -26.54
N ALA A 122 17.53 24.21 -25.31
CA ALA A 122 16.72 24.42 -24.12
C ALA A 122 15.88 25.72 -24.20
N VAL A 123 16.52 26.83 -24.57
CA VAL A 123 15.86 28.14 -24.75
C VAL A 123 14.82 28.11 -25.85
N LYS A 124 15.16 27.50 -27.03
CA LYS A 124 14.24 27.35 -28.16
C LYS A 124 13.01 26.55 -27.75
N ALA A 125 13.20 25.43 -27.06
CA ALA A 125 12.12 24.56 -26.62
C ALA A 125 11.14 25.28 -25.67
N VAL A 126 11.65 25.98 -24.65
CA VAL A 126 10.82 26.77 -23.74
C VAL A 126 10.06 27.87 -24.49
N LYS A 127 10.72 28.65 -25.35
CA LYS A 127 10.06 29.68 -26.15
C LYS A 127 8.99 29.11 -27.08
N TYR A 128 9.22 27.92 -27.61
CA TYR A 128 8.25 27.27 -28.48
C TYR A 128 7.04 26.74 -27.67
N ALA A 129 7.27 26.07 -26.54
CA ALA A 129 6.22 25.60 -25.66
C ALA A 129 5.33 26.74 -25.11
N ARG A 130 5.92 27.91 -24.88
CA ARG A 130 5.22 29.13 -24.46
C ARG A 130 4.20 29.67 -25.48
N GLN A 131 4.24 29.21 -26.73
CA GLN A 131 3.22 29.57 -27.72
C GLN A 131 1.88 28.88 -27.48
N PHE A 132 1.88 27.77 -26.72
CA PHE A 132 0.71 26.93 -26.48
C PHE A 132 0.13 27.08 -25.06
N THR A 133 0.97 27.37 -24.07
CA THR A 133 0.56 27.54 -22.67
C THR A 133 1.47 28.54 -21.95
N ASP A 134 0.89 29.22 -20.98
CA ASP A 134 1.65 30.07 -20.06
C ASP A 134 2.36 29.27 -18.95
N ASP A 135 2.05 28.01 -18.76
CA ASP A 135 2.63 27.15 -17.75
C ASP A 135 3.59 26.14 -18.40
N VAL A 136 4.86 26.52 -18.45
CA VAL A 136 5.94 25.67 -18.98
C VAL A 136 6.89 25.33 -17.86
N GLU A 137 7.14 24.03 -17.70
CA GLU A 137 8.15 23.46 -16.83
C GLU A 137 9.35 22.99 -17.66
N PHE A 138 10.56 23.24 -17.14
CA PHE A 138 11.79 22.82 -17.79
C PHE A 138 12.66 22.01 -16.83
N SER A 139 13.15 20.84 -17.28
CA SER A 139 14.09 19.99 -16.56
C SER A 139 15.45 19.90 -17.27
N PRO A 140 16.55 20.33 -16.63
CA PRO A 140 17.91 19.93 -17.03
C PRO A 140 18.15 18.48 -16.59
N GLU A 141 17.87 17.51 -17.47
CA GLU A 141 18.01 16.08 -17.15
C GLU A 141 19.41 15.77 -16.61
N ASP A 142 19.48 14.96 -15.57
CA ASP A 142 20.71 14.59 -14.87
C ASP A 142 21.42 15.79 -14.18
N ALA A 143 20.61 16.70 -13.64
CA ALA A 143 21.11 17.90 -12.95
C ALA A 143 22.00 17.55 -11.75
N GLY A 144 21.71 16.48 -11.04
CA GLY A 144 22.50 16.03 -9.89
C GLY A 144 23.96 15.71 -10.22
N ARG A 145 24.30 15.46 -11.50
CA ARG A 145 25.66 15.22 -12.00
C ARG A 145 26.14 16.26 -12.99
N SER A 146 25.38 17.33 -13.17
CA SER A 146 25.73 18.45 -14.05
C SER A 146 26.66 19.44 -13.35
N GLU A 147 27.47 20.15 -14.11
CA GLU A 147 28.31 21.23 -13.57
C GLU A 147 27.45 22.40 -13.12
N THR A 148 27.62 22.84 -11.87
CA THR A 148 26.79 23.90 -11.27
C THR A 148 26.82 25.21 -12.06
N ASP A 149 27.98 25.60 -12.61
CA ASP A 149 28.09 26.81 -13.43
C ASP A 149 27.30 26.74 -14.73
N PHE A 150 27.26 25.54 -15.33
CA PHE A 150 26.46 25.30 -16.54
C PHE A 150 24.97 25.29 -16.21
N LEU A 151 24.57 24.62 -15.09
CA LEU A 151 23.19 24.66 -14.62
C LEU A 151 22.69 26.09 -14.38
N CYS A 152 23.48 26.93 -13.68
CA CYS A 152 23.10 28.32 -13.45
C CYS A 152 22.81 29.06 -14.75
N ARG A 153 23.67 28.90 -15.79
CA ARG A 153 23.48 29.54 -17.10
C ARG A 153 22.22 29.01 -17.80
N VAL A 154 22.00 27.70 -17.76
CA VAL A 154 20.81 27.08 -18.37
C VAL A 154 19.53 27.58 -17.70
N LEU A 155 19.49 27.56 -16.36
CA LEU A 155 18.32 27.99 -15.58
C LEU A 155 18.00 29.46 -15.81
N GLU A 156 19.01 30.35 -15.74
CA GLU A 156 18.83 31.77 -16.03
C GLU A 156 18.20 31.99 -17.41
N ALA A 157 18.73 31.29 -18.42
CA ALA A 157 18.28 31.46 -19.81
C ALA A 157 16.85 30.91 -20.07
N VAL A 158 16.50 29.74 -19.47
CA VAL A 158 15.17 29.17 -19.66
C VAL A 158 14.11 29.91 -18.85
N ILE A 159 14.44 30.44 -17.66
CA ILE A 159 13.55 31.34 -16.90
C ILE A 159 13.31 32.63 -17.68
N ALA A 160 14.36 33.23 -18.24
CA ALA A 160 14.22 34.40 -19.12
C ALA A 160 13.42 34.10 -20.40
N ALA A 161 13.46 32.86 -20.91
CA ALA A 161 12.64 32.40 -22.03
C ALA A 161 11.16 32.16 -21.66
N GLY A 162 10.82 32.13 -20.38
CA GLY A 162 9.45 32.04 -19.87
C GLY A 162 9.09 30.72 -19.17
N ALA A 163 10.05 29.89 -18.78
CA ALA A 163 9.80 28.77 -17.90
C ALA A 163 9.30 29.30 -16.54
N ARG A 164 8.12 28.84 -16.10
CA ARG A 164 7.54 29.19 -14.78
C ARG A 164 7.99 28.26 -13.67
N THR A 165 8.37 27.05 -14.04
CA THR A 165 8.92 26.05 -13.12
C THR A 165 10.22 25.50 -13.70
N VAL A 166 11.23 25.38 -12.85
CA VAL A 166 12.49 24.72 -13.18
C VAL A 166 12.66 23.55 -12.25
N ASN A 167 12.68 22.35 -12.81
CA ASN A 167 12.77 21.11 -12.05
C ASN A 167 14.21 20.60 -12.07
N ILE A 168 14.75 20.25 -10.92
CA ILE A 168 16.13 19.80 -10.75
C ILE A 168 16.11 18.29 -10.44
N PRO A 169 16.36 17.42 -11.45
CA PRO A 169 16.26 15.99 -11.25
C PRO A 169 17.57 15.36 -10.74
N ASP A 170 17.44 14.52 -9.72
CA ASP A 170 18.41 13.48 -9.34
C ASP A 170 18.06 12.20 -10.11
N THR A 171 18.35 12.25 -11.42
CA THR A 171 17.87 11.27 -12.43
C THR A 171 18.31 9.83 -12.16
N VAL A 172 19.44 9.64 -11.50
CA VAL A 172 19.99 8.31 -11.19
C VAL A 172 20.04 8.00 -9.70
N GLY A 173 19.37 8.80 -8.88
CA GLY A 173 19.31 8.60 -7.43
C GLY A 173 20.67 8.59 -6.75
N TYR A 174 21.59 9.45 -7.20
CA TYR A 174 23.00 9.44 -6.85
C TYR A 174 23.35 10.37 -5.68
N ASN A 175 22.55 11.43 -5.49
CA ASN A 175 22.86 12.47 -4.52
C ASN A 175 22.53 12.06 -3.08
N LEU A 176 23.30 12.63 -2.13
CA LEU A 176 22.99 12.57 -0.71
C LEU A 176 22.17 13.80 -0.29
N PRO A 177 21.33 13.71 0.76
CA PRO A 177 20.41 14.79 1.13
C PRO A 177 21.07 16.15 1.37
N GLY A 178 22.19 16.18 2.08
CA GLY A 178 22.93 17.43 2.31
C GLY A 178 23.46 18.05 1.02
N GLN A 179 24.07 17.24 0.16
CA GLN A 179 24.59 17.65 -1.14
C GLN A 179 23.49 18.18 -2.05
N PHE A 180 22.36 17.48 -2.13
CA PHE A 180 21.25 17.87 -2.98
C PHE A 180 20.57 19.15 -2.50
N GLY A 181 20.36 19.28 -1.18
CA GLY A 181 19.85 20.52 -0.58
C GLY A 181 20.78 21.71 -0.84
N ASP A 182 22.09 21.52 -0.67
CA ASP A 182 23.09 22.57 -0.96
C ASP A 182 23.10 22.97 -2.44
N LEU A 183 22.89 22.01 -3.36
CA LEU A 183 22.73 22.32 -4.79
C LEU A 183 21.55 23.26 -5.01
N ILE A 184 20.36 22.94 -4.47
CA ILE A 184 19.16 23.78 -4.62
C ILE A 184 19.40 25.18 -4.06
N ARG A 185 19.98 25.30 -2.86
CA ARG A 185 20.32 26.59 -2.26
C ARG A 185 21.25 27.37 -3.17
N THR A 186 22.34 26.75 -3.64
CA THR A 186 23.34 27.38 -4.53
C THR A 186 22.72 27.88 -5.83
N LEU A 187 21.87 27.07 -6.48
CA LEU A 187 21.18 27.49 -7.70
C LEU A 187 20.26 28.69 -7.46
N ARG A 188 19.50 28.69 -6.36
CA ARG A 188 18.62 29.81 -6.01
C ARG A 188 19.37 31.11 -5.70
N GLU A 189 20.54 31.00 -5.09
CA GLU A 189 21.39 32.16 -4.76
C GLU A 189 22.14 32.71 -5.98
N ARG A 190 22.56 31.83 -6.89
CA ARG A 190 23.44 32.21 -8.02
C ARG A 190 22.70 32.54 -9.31
N VAL A 191 21.47 32.04 -9.49
CA VAL A 191 20.67 32.35 -10.68
C VAL A 191 19.96 33.69 -10.47
N PRO A 192 20.30 34.75 -11.26
CA PRO A 192 19.85 36.12 -10.96
C PRO A 192 18.35 36.34 -11.00
N ASN A 193 17.62 35.54 -11.78
CA ASN A 193 16.17 35.59 -11.95
C ASN A 193 15.45 34.39 -11.31
N SER A 194 16.05 33.76 -10.31
CA SER A 194 15.49 32.60 -9.60
C SER A 194 14.14 32.88 -8.94
N ASP A 195 13.89 34.13 -8.57
CA ASP A 195 12.63 34.60 -7.97
C ASP A 195 11.42 34.57 -8.93
N LYS A 196 11.68 34.45 -10.24
CA LYS A 196 10.64 34.44 -11.28
C LYS A 196 10.13 33.04 -11.64
N ALA A 197 10.69 32.00 -11.03
CA ALA A 197 10.29 30.62 -11.27
C ALA A 197 10.17 29.81 -9.96
N VAL A 198 9.31 28.81 -9.98
CA VAL A 198 9.23 27.80 -8.94
C VAL A 198 10.37 26.80 -9.12
N PHE A 199 11.15 26.58 -8.08
CA PHE A 199 12.12 25.48 -8.05
C PHE A 199 11.41 24.19 -7.66
N SER A 200 11.48 23.22 -8.56
CA SER A 200 10.98 21.86 -8.42
C SER A 200 12.12 20.87 -8.26
N VAL A 201 11.84 19.71 -7.68
CA VAL A 201 12.79 18.61 -7.62
C VAL A 201 12.11 17.29 -7.98
N HIS A 202 12.89 16.41 -8.62
CA HIS A 202 12.53 15.05 -8.97
C HIS A 202 13.64 14.11 -8.54
N CYS A 203 13.36 13.16 -7.66
CA CYS A 203 14.39 12.30 -7.10
C CYS A 203 14.05 10.83 -7.30
N HIS A 204 14.99 10.07 -7.92
CA HIS A 204 14.94 8.63 -8.00
C HIS A 204 15.50 7.97 -6.74
N ASN A 205 15.11 6.72 -6.51
CA ASN A 205 15.28 6.04 -5.21
C ASN A 205 16.37 4.95 -5.24
N ASP A 206 17.33 5.04 -6.14
CA ASP A 206 18.37 4.01 -6.35
C ASP A 206 19.20 3.72 -5.09
N LEU A 207 19.45 4.75 -4.27
CA LEU A 207 20.10 4.62 -2.96
C LEU A 207 19.11 4.59 -1.78
N GLY A 208 17.80 4.56 -2.02
CA GLY A 208 16.78 4.65 -0.96
C GLY A 208 16.64 6.05 -0.35
N LEU A 209 17.06 7.11 -1.05
CA LEU A 209 17.13 8.46 -0.51
C LEU A 209 16.21 9.48 -1.20
N ALA A 210 15.36 9.05 -2.13
CA ALA A 210 14.53 9.96 -2.93
C ALA A 210 13.69 10.92 -2.08
N VAL A 211 12.99 10.41 -1.06
CA VAL A 211 12.20 11.23 -0.14
C VAL A 211 13.09 12.17 0.68
N ALA A 212 14.20 11.67 1.20
CA ALA A 212 15.13 12.47 1.98
C ALA A 212 15.77 13.62 1.17
N ASN A 213 16.12 13.33 -0.11
CA ASN A 213 16.64 14.34 -1.03
C ASN A 213 15.58 15.40 -1.34
N SER A 214 14.35 14.99 -1.62
CA SER A 214 13.22 15.90 -1.89
C SER A 214 12.92 16.80 -0.69
N LEU A 215 12.88 16.25 0.53
CA LEU A 215 12.66 17.03 1.75
C LEU A 215 13.80 18.00 2.04
N SER A 216 15.06 17.58 1.82
CA SER A 216 16.23 18.45 1.92
C SER A 216 16.16 19.63 0.94
N ALA A 217 15.72 19.36 -0.29
CA ALA A 217 15.50 20.40 -1.29
C ALA A 217 14.42 21.41 -0.86
N VAL A 218 13.30 20.93 -0.30
CA VAL A 218 12.22 21.80 0.21
C VAL A 218 12.73 22.72 1.34
N LEU A 219 13.53 22.18 2.27
CA LEU A 219 14.16 22.96 3.32
C LEU A 219 15.12 24.02 2.77
N ASN A 220 15.71 23.79 1.59
CA ASN A 220 16.58 24.72 0.89
C ASN A 220 15.88 25.57 -0.17
N GLY A 221 14.54 25.57 -0.17
CA GLY A 221 13.70 26.52 -0.91
C GLY A 221 13.07 26.01 -2.18
N ALA A 222 13.10 24.72 -2.49
CA ALA A 222 12.21 24.13 -3.48
C ALA A 222 10.75 24.27 -3.02
N ARG A 223 9.84 24.49 -3.98
CA ARG A 223 8.41 24.67 -3.72
C ARG A 223 7.54 23.79 -4.61
N GLN A 224 8.12 22.88 -5.35
CA GLN A 224 7.46 21.78 -6.01
C GLN A 224 8.26 20.50 -5.80
N VAL A 225 7.57 19.37 -5.60
CA VAL A 225 8.17 18.03 -5.56
C VAL A 225 7.43 17.15 -6.56
N GLU A 226 8.16 16.59 -7.52
CA GLU A 226 7.70 15.51 -8.36
C GLU A 226 7.83 14.20 -7.59
N CYS A 227 6.75 13.45 -7.51
CA CYS A 227 6.66 12.21 -6.73
C CYS A 227 5.63 11.27 -7.35
N THR A 228 5.53 10.06 -6.84
CA THR A 228 4.56 9.07 -7.31
C THR A 228 3.85 8.39 -6.14
N ILE A 229 2.64 7.94 -6.36
CA ILE A 229 1.95 7.07 -5.41
C ILE A 229 2.79 5.79 -5.20
N ASN A 230 3.00 5.42 -3.95
CA ASN A 230 3.80 4.25 -3.52
C ASN A 230 5.30 4.32 -3.92
N GLY A 231 5.76 5.45 -4.42
CA GLY A 231 7.13 5.59 -4.93
C GLY A 231 7.38 4.81 -6.23
N LEU A 232 6.33 4.51 -7.02
CA LEU A 232 6.48 3.83 -8.31
C LEU A 232 7.41 4.62 -9.25
N GLY A 233 8.13 3.92 -10.11
CA GLY A 233 8.99 4.53 -11.11
C GLY A 233 10.03 3.58 -11.66
N GLU A 234 10.84 4.11 -12.56
CA GLU A 234 11.90 3.35 -13.19
C GLU A 234 12.92 2.86 -12.15
N ARG A 235 13.51 1.69 -12.35
CA ARG A 235 14.52 1.04 -11.48
C ARG A 235 14.01 0.84 -10.03
N ALA A 236 14.50 1.64 -9.06
CA ALA A 236 14.10 1.58 -7.65
C ALA A 236 12.93 2.51 -7.31
N GLY A 237 12.39 3.23 -8.31
CA GLY A 237 11.25 4.13 -8.16
C GLY A 237 11.60 5.58 -7.87
N ASN A 238 10.60 6.35 -7.53
CA ASN A 238 10.63 7.79 -7.23
C ASN A 238 10.46 8.08 -5.74
N ALA A 239 10.52 9.35 -5.38
CA ALA A 239 10.04 9.80 -4.09
C ALA A 239 8.55 9.44 -3.93
N ALA A 240 8.19 8.80 -2.81
CA ALA A 240 6.81 8.43 -2.52
C ALA A 240 6.00 9.65 -2.09
N LEU A 241 4.88 9.93 -2.77
CA LEU A 241 4.00 11.08 -2.50
C LEU A 241 3.55 11.09 -1.05
N GLU A 242 3.06 9.97 -0.55
CA GLU A 242 2.56 9.80 0.82
C GLU A 242 3.62 10.14 1.87
N GLU A 243 4.86 9.77 1.62
CA GLU A 243 5.96 10.01 2.56
C GLU A 243 6.39 11.47 2.57
N VAL A 244 6.49 12.11 1.40
CA VAL A 244 6.81 13.53 1.27
C VAL A 244 5.73 14.38 1.95
N VAL A 245 4.45 14.13 1.62
CA VAL A 245 3.32 14.91 2.15
C VAL A 245 3.21 14.76 3.66
N MET A 246 3.29 13.53 4.17
CA MET A 246 3.13 13.31 5.60
C MET A 246 4.33 13.78 6.41
N ALA A 247 5.56 13.76 5.85
CA ALA A 247 6.72 14.36 6.49
C ALA A 247 6.54 15.89 6.66
N VAL A 248 6.14 16.59 5.62
CA VAL A 248 5.87 18.04 5.69
C VAL A 248 4.76 18.35 6.68
N ARG A 249 3.66 17.57 6.64
CA ARG A 249 2.49 17.78 7.51
C ARG A 249 2.78 17.48 9.00
N THR A 250 3.58 16.47 9.26
CA THR A 250 3.92 16.05 10.63
C THR A 250 4.98 16.97 11.25
N ARG A 251 5.94 17.44 10.44
CA ARG A 251 7.08 18.26 10.91
C ARG A 251 6.92 19.74 10.55
N ARG A 252 5.75 20.31 10.86
CA ARG A 252 5.45 21.75 10.69
C ARG A 252 6.39 22.66 11.49
N ASP A 253 7.09 22.10 12.47
CA ASP A 253 8.15 22.77 13.21
C ASP A 253 9.39 23.07 12.36
N LEU A 254 9.62 22.29 11.30
CA LEU A 254 10.77 22.43 10.39
C LEU A 254 10.38 23.04 9.04
N PHE A 255 9.20 22.70 8.52
CA PHE A 255 8.74 23.15 7.20
C PHE A 255 7.87 24.40 7.32
N SER A 256 8.27 25.48 6.63
CA SER A 256 7.50 26.73 6.56
C SER A 256 6.33 26.65 5.56
N CYS A 257 6.24 25.58 4.78
CA CYS A 257 5.20 25.35 3.77
C CYS A 257 4.26 24.21 4.17
N ASP A 258 3.10 24.13 3.50
CA ASP A 258 2.14 23.04 3.63
C ASP A 258 1.59 22.67 2.24
N THR A 259 0.97 21.51 2.12
CA THR A 259 0.35 21.02 0.88
C THR A 259 -1.16 21.18 0.95
N ARG A 260 -1.82 21.21 -0.22
CA ARG A 260 -3.30 21.15 -0.27
C ARG A 260 -3.86 19.72 -0.29
N ILE A 261 -2.99 18.71 -0.19
CA ILE A 261 -3.37 17.29 -0.25
C ILE A 261 -4.41 16.96 0.82
N ASP A 262 -5.48 16.30 0.42
CA ASP A 262 -6.40 15.61 1.32
C ASP A 262 -5.79 14.26 1.75
N THR A 263 -5.11 14.27 2.88
CA THR A 263 -4.36 13.10 3.34
C THR A 263 -5.24 11.88 3.60
N THR A 264 -6.54 12.05 3.85
CA THR A 264 -7.48 10.92 4.04
C THR A 264 -7.68 10.08 2.77
N GLN A 265 -7.28 10.61 1.60
CA GLN A 265 -7.32 9.91 0.31
C GLN A 265 -6.02 9.17 -0.01
N ILE A 266 -4.98 9.24 0.82
CA ILE A 266 -3.67 8.62 0.55
C ILE A 266 -3.80 7.09 0.46
N VAL A 267 -4.34 6.43 1.47
CA VAL A 267 -4.50 4.95 1.46
C VAL A 267 -5.45 4.47 0.35
N PRO A 268 -6.60 5.10 0.09
CA PRO A 268 -7.41 4.81 -1.10
C PRO A 268 -6.65 4.92 -2.41
N ALA A 269 -5.82 5.96 -2.60
CA ALA A 269 -5.01 6.16 -3.80
C ALA A 269 -3.93 5.07 -3.94
N SER A 270 -3.21 4.77 -2.86
CA SER A 270 -2.21 3.71 -2.79
C SER A 270 -2.78 2.35 -3.22
N ARG A 271 -3.95 1.98 -2.66
CA ARG A 271 -4.64 0.73 -3.01
C ARG A 271 -5.10 0.69 -4.46
N LEU A 272 -5.64 1.79 -4.97
CA LEU A 272 -6.09 1.86 -6.35
C LEU A 272 -4.94 1.63 -7.31
N VAL A 273 -3.81 2.33 -7.12
CA VAL A 273 -2.61 2.20 -7.95
C VAL A 273 -2.02 0.79 -7.84
N SER A 274 -1.90 0.24 -6.63
CA SER A 274 -1.43 -1.12 -6.41
C SER A 274 -2.30 -2.16 -7.13
N ASN A 275 -3.62 -2.03 -7.06
CA ASN A 275 -4.54 -2.96 -7.71
C ASN A 275 -4.48 -2.88 -9.25
N ILE A 276 -4.31 -1.67 -9.80
CA ILE A 276 -4.26 -1.48 -11.25
C ILE A 276 -2.92 -1.96 -11.80
N THR A 277 -1.80 -1.61 -11.16
CA THR A 277 -0.46 -1.95 -11.64
C THR A 277 -0.02 -3.36 -11.29
N GLY A 278 -0.66 -4.01 -10.31
CA GLY A 278 -0.23 -5.30 -9.77
C GLY A 278 0.98 -5.23 -8.82
N PHE A 279 1.51 -4.02 -8.56
CA PHE A 279 2.61 -3.81 -7.61
C PHE A 279 2.09 -3.78 -6.18
N ALA A 280 2.27 -4.88 -5.46
CA ALA A 280 1.84 -4.98 -4.06
C ALA A 280 2.63 -4.01 -3.17
N VAL A 281 1.92 -3.31 -2.29
CA VAL A 281 2.56 -2.47 -1.26
C VAL A 281 3.14 -3.37 -0.17
N GLN A 282 4.43 -3.18 0.14
CA GLN A 282 5.06 -3.92 1.23
C GLN A 282 4.36 -3.65 2.56
N PRO A 283 4.13 -4.67 3.41
CA PRO A 283 3.42 -4.49 4.68
C PRO A 283 4.04 -3.43 5.60
N ASN A 284 5.37 -3.28 5.57
CA ASN A 284 6.13 -2.30 6.35
C ASN A 284 6.39 -0.98 5.61
N LYS A 285 5.79 -0.74 4.45
CA LYS A 285 5.89 0.54 3.75
C LYS A 285 5.36 1.67 4.65
N ALA A 286 6.11 2.75 4.76
CA ALA A 286 5.68 3.90 5.54
C ALA A 286 4.30 4.41 5.06
N ILE A 287 3.47 4.87 5.97
CA ILE A 287 2.14 5.49 5.77
C ILE A 287 1.07 4.51 5.23
N VAL A 288 1.34 3.77 4.16
CA VAL A 288 0.35 2.99 3.40
C VAL A 288 0.46 1.48 3.59
N GLY A 289 1.53 0.98 4.17
CA GLY A 289 1.72 -0.43 4.46
C GLY A 289 0.75 -0.94 5.52
N ALA A 290 0.34 -2.20 5.44
CA ALA A 290 -0.62 -2.81 6.35
C ALA A 290 -0.18 -2.75 7.83
N ASN A 291 1.14 -2.73 8.07
CA ASN A 291 1.74 -2.68 9.40
C ASN A 291 2.13 -1.25 9.85
N ALA A 292 1.90 -0.22 9.00
CA ALA A 292 2.35 1.15 9.30
C ALA A 292 1.79 1.72 10.62
N PHE A 293 0.62 1.24 11.05
CA PHE A 293 -0.05 1.62 12.29
C PHE A 293 -0.37 0.41 13.18
N ALA A 294 0.36 -0.70 13.02
CA ALA A 294 0.15 -1.90 13.82
C ALA A 294 1.22 -1.99 14.92
N HIS A 295 0.79 -2.32 16.13
CA HIS A 295 1.66 -2.52 17.28
C HIS A 295 1.46 -3.94 17.83
N GLU A 296 2.51 -4.75 17.79
CA GLU A 296 2.50 -6.11 18.36
C GLU A 296 3.27 -6.18 19.70
N SER A 297 4.33 -5.39 19.85
CA SER A 297 5.14 -5.36 21.09
C SER A 297 4.33 -4.88 22.29
N GLY A 298 4.33 -5.67 23.38
CA GLY A 298 3.58 -5.34 24.60
C GLY A 298 3.96 -3.99 25.22
N ILE A 299 5.23 -3.58 25.11
CA ILE A 299 5.70 -2.26 25.61
C ILE A 299 5.08 -1.15 24.77
N HIS A 300 5.05 -1.30 23.44
CA HIS A 300 4.45 -0.31 22.55
C HIS A 300 2.93 -0.25 22.75
N GLN A 301 2.27 -1.39 22.85
CA GLN A 301 0.82 -1.47 23.10
C GLN A 301 0.43 -0.79 24.41
N ASP A 302 1.18 -1.02 25.50
CA ASP A 302 0.95 -0.37 26.80
C ASP A 302 1.14 1.15 26.70
N GLY A 303 2.14 1.61 25.96
CA GLY A 303 2.37 3.03 25.70
C GLY A 303 1.22 3.68 24.94
N VAL A 304 0.78 3.06 23.82
CA VAL A 304 -0.33 3.56 22.99
C VAL A 304 -1.65 3.59 23.76
N ILE A 305 -1.94 2.57 24.60
CA ILE A 305 -3.14 2.53 25.44
C ILE A 305 -3.14 3.68 26.45
N LYS A 306 -1.98 4.01 27.01
CA LYS A 306 -1.86 5.13 27.98
C LYS A 306 -1.94 6.48 27.28
N LYS A 307 -1.22 6.64 26.16
CA LYS A 307 -1.18 7.84 25.36
C LYS A 307 -0.64 7.53 23.96
N ARG A 308 -1.45 7.69 22.91
CA ARG A 308 -1.08 7.33 21.51
C ARG A 308 0.23 7.98 21.05
N GLU A 309 0.44 9.24 21.39
CA GLU A 309 1.61 10.02 20.98
C GLU A 309 2.96 9.49 21.54
N THR A 310 2.94 8.48 22.44
CA THR A 310 4.17 7.82 22.89
C THR A 310 4.86 7.04 21.78
N TYR A 311 4.10 6.52 20.80
CA TYR A 311 4.60 5.72 19.68
C TYR A 311 3.97 6.07 18.33
N GLU A 312 3.02 7.00 18.28
CA GLU A 312 2.37 7.44 17.05
C GLU A 312 2.62 8.92 16.81
N ILE A 313 3.25 9.26 15.70
CA ILE A 313 3.49 10.64 15.25
C ILE A 313 2.36 11.19 14.38
N MET A 314 1.44 10.34 13.94
CA MET A 314 0.23 10.63 13.16
C MET A 314 -0.82 9.56 13.44
N ARG A 315 -2.07 9.84 13.10
CA ARG A 315 -3.17 8.88 13.28
C ARG A 315 -3.44 8.12 11.99
N ALA A 316 -3.85 6.86 12.12
CA ALA A 316 -4.23 6.03 10.98
C ALA A 316 -5.34 6.67 10.14
N GLU A 317 -6.31 7.29 10.81
CA GLU A 317 -7.45 7.96 10.18
C GLU A 317 -7.04 9.18 9.35
N ASP A 318 -5.96 9.88 9.73
CA ASP A 318 -5.45 11.06 9.01
C ASP A 318 -4.96 10.73 7.59
N VAL A 319 -4.65 9.44 7.33
CA VAL A 319 -4.18 8.96 6.03
C VAL A 319 -5.17 8.03 5.31
N GLY A 320 -6.37 7.84 5.90
CA GLY A 320 -7.46 7.07 5.30
C GLY A 320 -7.51 5.59 5.69
N TRP A 321 -6.80 5.17 6.74
CA TRP A 321 -7.05 3.88 7.39
C TRP A 321 -8.31 3.95 8.27
N VAL A 322 -9.10 2.87 8.31
CA VAL A 322 -10.39 2.85 9.02
C VAL A 322 -10.24 2.82 10.55
N ALA A 323 -9.18 2.22 11.07
CA ALA A 323 -8.80 2.23 12.49
C ALA A 323 -7.41 1.60 12.69
N ASN A 324 -6.78 1.89 13.84
CA ASN A 324 -5.60 1.15 14.30
C ASN A 324 -5.99 -0.29 14.62
N ARG A 325 -5.28 -1.27 14.06
CA ARG A 325 -5.39 -2.65 14.47
C ARG A 325 -4.37 -2.94 15.56
N MET A 326 -4.85 -3.17 16.78
CA MET A 326 -4.05 -3.82 17.81
C MET A 326 -3.95 -5.30 17.43
N VAL A 327 -2.84 -5.68 16.81
CA VAL A 327 -2.58 -7.08 16.44
C VAL A 327 -2.08 -7.78 17.69
N LEU A 328 -2.83 -8.78 18.18
CA LEU A 328 -2.36 -9.62 19.25
C LEU A 328 -1.49 -10.76 18.70
N GLY A 329 -0.30 -10.92 19.28
CA GLY A 329 0.67 -11.93 18.91
C GLY A 329 1.57 -12.31 20.08
N LYS A 330 2.60 -13.12 19.83
CA LYS A 330 3.48 -13.63 20.89
C LYS A 330 4.18 -12.57 21.74
N HIS A 331 4.33 -11.35 21.20
CA HIS A 331 4.94 -10.22 21.90
C HIS A 331 3.94 -9.35 22.66
N SER A 332 2.64 -9.61 22.52
CA SER A 332 1.59 -8.86 23.22
C SER A 332 1.63 -9.10 24.73
N GLY A 333 1.50 -8.01 25.48
CA GLY A 333 1.48 -8.02 26.95
C GLY A 333 0.06 -8.22 27.51
N ARG A 334 -0.01 -8.41 28.84
CA ARG A 334 -1.27 -8.62 29.59
C ARG A 334 -2.28 -7.48 29.40
N ASN A 335 -1.81 -6.24 29.33
CA ASN A 335 -2.69 -5.07 29.17
C ASN A 335 -3.36 -5.05 27.80
N ALA A 336 -2.63 -5.37 26.73
CA ALA A 336 -3.19 -5.45 25.38
C ALA A 336 -4.24 -6.57 25.28
N PHE A 337 -3.94 -7.75 25.83
CA PHE A 337 -4.87 -8.88 25.88
C PHE A 337 -6.12 -8.52 26.68
N ARG A 338 -5.97 -7.90 27.87
CA ARG A 338 -7.10 -7.44 28.71
C ARG A 338 -7.97 -6.40 27.99
N THR A 339 -7.34 -5.46 27.30
CA THR A 339 -8.05 -4.43 26.52
C THR A 339 -8.87 -5.07 25.40
N ARG A 340 -8.29 -6.02 24.66
CA ARG A 340 -9.00 -6.72 23.59
C ARG A 340 -10.15 -7.57 24.09
N LEU A 341 -9.96 -8.28 25.19
CA LEU A 341 -11.04 -9.01 25.85
C LEU A 341 -12.21 -8.10 26.24
N LYS A 342 -11.90 -6.92 26.79
CA LYS A 342 -12.93 -5.93 27.14
C LYS A 342 -13.68 -5.40 25.91
N GLU A 343 -12.98 -5.17 24.80
CA GLU A 343 -13.61 -4.78 23.52
C GLU A 343 -14.53 -5.88 22.97
N LEU A 344 -14.18 -7.16 23.20
CA LEU A 344 -14.98 -8.32 22.83
C LEU A 344 -16.11 -8.62 23.83
N GLY A 345 -16.25 -7.82 24.89
CA GLY A 345 -17.27 -8.03 25.92
C GLY A 345 -16.97 -9.20 26.86
N ILE A 346 -15.72 -9.67 26.91
CA ILE A 346 -15.30 -10.81 27.74
C ILE A 346 -14.71 -10.29 29.05
N GLY A 347 -15.25 -10.76 30.18
CA GLY A 347 -14.78 -10.45 31.53
C GLY A 347 -14.47 -11.72 32.34
N PHE A 348 -13.49 -11.64 33.23
CA PHE A 348 -13.13 -12.69 34.15
C PHE A 348 -13.59 -12.32 35.57
N LYS A 349 -13.92 -13.32 36.37
CA LYS A 349 -14.34 -13.12 37.78
C LYS A 349 -13.14 -12.95 38.70
N THR A 350 -12.01 -13.58 38.35
CA THR A 350 -10.78 -13.55 39.15
C THR A 350 -9.56 -13.25 38.30
N ASP A 351 -8.46 -12.81 38.95
CA ASP A 351 -7.17 -12.59 38.25
C ASP A 351 -6.50 -13.93 37.90
N GLU A 352 -6.81 -15.02 38.59
CA GLU A 352 -6.32 -16.36 38.27
C GLU A 352 -6.90 -16.86 36.95
N GLU A 353 -8.21 -16.72 36.73
CA GLU A 353 -8.85 -17.03 35.44
C GLU A 353 -8.23 -16.23 34.29
N PHE A 354 -8.02 -14.93 34.49
CA PHE A 354 -7.36 -14.09 33.47
C PHE A 354 -5.93 -14.56 33.19
N ASN A 355 -5.15 -14.92 34.23
CA ASN A 355 -3.76 -15.36 34.05
C ASN A 355 -3.71 -16.71 33.31
N SER A 356 -4.59 -17.66 33.63
CA SER A 356 -4.71 -18.94 32.92
C SER A 356 -5.05 -18.70 31.41
N ALA A 357 -6.01 -17.84 31.13
CA ALA A 357 -6.35 -17.49 29.77
C ALA A 357 -5.19 -16.79 29.04
N PHE A 358 -4.42 -15.94 29.74
CA PHE A 358 -3.24 -15.27 29.14
C PHE A 358 -2.11 -16.26 28.86
N GLU A 359 -1.85 -17.24 29.69
CA GLU A 359 -0.86 -18.31 29.43
C GLU A 359 -1.23 -19.10 28.18
N ARG A 360 -2.49 -19.54 28.08
CA ARG A 360 -2.99 -20.24 26.88
C ARG A 360 -2.92 -19.36 25.62
N PHE A 361 -3.21 -18.05 25.75
CA PHE A 361 -3.02 -17.10 24.65
C PHE A 361 -1.55 -17.06 24.21
N LYS A 362 -0.60 -17.08 25.14
CA LYS A 362 0.84 -17.10 24.79
C LYS A 362 1.23 -18.40 24.08
N ASP A 363 0.74 -19.54 24.56
CA ASP A 363 0.97 -20.83 23.92
C ASP A 363 0.37 -20.92 22.51
N LEU A 364 -0.80 -20.32 22.30
CA LEU A 364 -1.42 -20.21 20.99
C LEU A 364 -0.61 -19.27 20.07
N ALA A 365 -0.17 -18.14 20.62
CA ALA A 365 0.61 -17.14 19.86
C ALA A 365 2.02 -17.63 19.49
N ASP A 366 2.58 -18.59 20.18
CA ASP A 366 3.85 -19.24 19.80
C ASP A 366 3.66 -20.24 18.66
N LYS A 367 2.44 -20.75 18.47
CA LYS A 367 2.10 -21.77 17.46
C LYS A 367 1.44 -21.16 16.21
N LYS A 368 0.93 -19.94 16.29
CA LYS A 368 0.12 -19.32 15.24
C LYS A 368 0.61 -17.92 14.88
N HIS A 369 0.85 -17.66 13.58
CA HIS A 369 1.35 -16.36 13.11
C HIS A 369 0.35 -15.21 13.27
N GLU A 370 -0.94 -15.47 13.09
CA GLU A 370 -2.01 -14.48 13.23
C GLU A 370 -3.07 -14.98 14.22
N ILE A 371 -3.40 -14.17 15.21
CA ILE A 371 -4.45 -14.45 16.18
C ILE A 371 -5.64 -13.55 15.89
N PHE A 372 -6.78 -14.17 15.67
CA PHE A 372 -8.04 -13.51 15.41
C PHE A 372 -8.89 -13.41 16.69
N ASP A 373 -9.88 -12.52 16.69
CA ASP A 373 -10.77 -12.32 17.84
C ASP A 373 -11.50 -13.61 18.25
N GLU A 374 -11.82 -14.43 17.27
CA GLU A 374 -12.48 -15.70 17.46
C GLU A 374 -11.56 -16.76 18.11
N ASP A 375 -10.25 -16.67 17.88
CA ASP A 375 -9.27 -17.50 18.58
C ASP A 375 -9.26 -17.14 20.07
N ILE A 376 -9.34 -15.84 20.39
CA ILE A 376 -9.41 -15.33 21.75
C ILE A 376 -10.71 -15.78 22.43
N GLN A 377 -11.84 -15.69 21.71
CA GLN A 377 -13.14 -16.14 22.21
C GLN A 377 -13.14 -17.64 22.46
N ALA A 378 -12.61 -18.44 21.51
CA ALA A 378 -12.49 -19.89 21.67
C ALA A 378 -11.63 -20.25 22.88
N LEU A 379 -10.50 -19.59 23.06
CA LEU A 379 -9.55 -19.81 24.13
C LEU A 379 -10.16 -19.55 25.51
N VAL A 380 -11.06 -18.57 25.64
CA VAL A 380 -11.76 -18.26 26.88
C VAL A 380 -12.93 -19.23 27.14
N THR A 381 -13.56 -19.72 26.05
CA THR A 381 -14.70 -20.68 26.17
C THR A 381 -14.22 -22.10 26.50
N GLU A 382 -12.96 -22.44 26.24
CA GLU A 382 -12.38 -23.78 26.52
C GLU A 382 -12.21 -24.11 27.99
N GLU A 383 -12.33 -23.17 28.93
CA GLU A 383 -12.29 -23.45 30.39
C GLU A 383 -13.37 -24.43 30.89
N GLY A 384 -14.42 -24.69 30.06
CA GLY A 384 -15.48 -25.65 30.35
C GLY A 384 -15.35 -27.02 29.66
N LEU A 385 -14.30 -27.25 28.85
CA LEU A 385 -14.30 -28.33 27.84
C LEU A 385 -13.25 -29.44 28.05
N GLU A 386 -12.44 -29.42 29.09
CA GLU A 386 -11.57 -30.55 29.42
C GLU A 386 -12.43 -31.74 29.90
N GLY A 387 -12.63 -32.73 29.00
CA GLY A 387 -13.28 -34.00 29.34
C GLY A 387 -14.57 -34.33 28.59
N ILE A 388 -14.89 -33.65 27.48
CA ILE A 388 -16.11 -33.91 26.71
C ILE A 388 -15.84 -34.95 25.62
N ASP A 389 -16.67 -36.04 25.62
CA ASP A 389 -16.66 -37.05 24.57
C ASP A 389 -16.91 -36.42 23.20
N GLU A 390 -15.97 -36.63 22.26
CA GLU A 390 -16.12 -36.19 20.84
C GLU A 390 -17.35 -36.82 20.24
N GLN A 391 -18.36 -35.99 19.90
CA GLN A 391 -19.58 -36.48 19.27
C GLN A 391 -19.34 -36.99 17.85
N TYR A 392 -18.39 -36.37 17.14
CA TYR A 392 -17.99 -36.73 15.79
C TYR A 392 -16.49 -37.05 15.74
N ARG A 393 -16.15 -38.27 15.33
CA ARG A 393 -14.76 -38.70 15.20
C ARG A 393 -14.49 -39.30 13.82
N LEU A 394 -13.41 -38.89 13.18
CA LEU A 394 -12.99 -39.44 11.90
C LEU A 394 -12.47 -40.86 12.06
N MET A 395 -13.08 -41.82 11.35
CA MET A 395 -12.66 -43.21 11.31
C MET A 395 -11.89 -43.51 10.01
N SER A 396 -12.39 -43.05 8.88
CA SER A 396 -11.69 -43.15 7.60
C SER A 396 -12.12 -42.03 6.65
N LEU A 397 -11.21 -41.62 5.79
CA LEU A 397 -11.44 -40.69 4.68
C LEU A 397 -10.71 -41.23 3.46
N LYS A 398 -11.45 -41.41 2.35
CA LYS A 398 -10.90 -41.77 1.06
C LYS A 398 -11.27 -40.67 0.07
N VAL A 399 -10.26 -40.09 -0.58
CA VAL A 399 -10.46 -39.03 -1.59
C VAL A 399 -9.82 -39.46 -2.90
N CYS A 400 -10.57 -39.30 -3.99
CA CYS A 400 -10.12 -39.53 -5.35
C CYS A 400 -10.14 -38.21 -6.11
N SER A 401 -9.01 -37.83 -6.69
CA SER A 401 -8.90 -36.63 -7.53
C SER A 401 -8.10 -36.97 -8.78
N GLU A 402 -8.68 -36.67 -9.94
CA GLU A 402 -8.07 -36.92 -11.25
C GLU A 402 -8.29 -35.69 -12.14
N THR A 403 -7.33 -35.37 -13.00
CA THR A 403 -7.43 -34.21 -13.89
C THR A 403 -8.61 -34.35 -14.84
N GLY A 404 -9.50 -33.36 -14.82
CA GLY A 404 -10.72 -33.35 -15.67
C GLY A 404 -11.93 -34.08 -15.10
N VAL A 405 -11.79 -34.72 -13.92
CA VAL A 405 -12.89 -35.38 -13.20
C VAL A 405 -13.18 -34.63 -11.90
N ARG A 406 -14.46 -34.56 -11.50
CA ARG A 406 -14.79 -33.95 -10.20
C ARG A 406 -14.23 -34.82 -9.08
N PRO A 407 -13.49 -34.21 -8.12
CA PRO A 407 -13.03 -34.91 -6.93
C PRO A 407 -14.19 -35.53 -6.15
N HIS A 408 -13.98 -36.76 -5.69
CA HIS A 408 -14.94 -37.53 -4.91
C HIS A 408 -14.35 -37.91 -3.56
N ALA A 409 -15.12 -37.77 -2.47
CA ALA A 409 -14.71 -38.14 -1.13
C ALA A 409 -15.73 -39.08 -0.49
N ALA A 410 -15.25 -40.17 0.13
CA ALA A 410 -16.04 -41.04 0.98
C ALA A 410 -15.50 -40.99 2.41
N VAL A 411 -16.37 -40.68 3.37
CA VAL A 411 -16.02 -40.55 4.79
C VAL A 411 -16.77 -41.55 5.63
N THR A 412 -16.10 -42.07 6.66
CA THR A 412 -16.74 -42.82 7.74
C THR A 412 -16.44 -42.13 9.06
N LEU A 413 -17.49 -41.75 9.78
CA LEU A 413 -17.43 -41.09 11.08
C LEU A 413 -17.99 -42.02 12.18
N SER A 414 -17.44 -41.92 13.36
CA SER A 414 -18.13 -42.36 14.58
C SER A 414 -19.01 -41.20 15.06
N VAL A 415 -20.32 -41.40 15.14
CA VAL A 415 -21.29 -40.43 15.61
C VAL A 415 -21.94 -41.00 16.84
N GLN A 416 -21.59 -40.46 18.03
CA GLN A 416 -22.07 -40.99 19.31
C GLN A 416 -21.84 -42.52 19.47
N GLY A 417 -20.69 -43.03 19.03
CA GLY A 417 -20.31 -44.43 19.07
C GLY A 417 -20.84 -45.31 17.91
N ALA A 418 -21.75 -44.82 17.08
CA ALA A 418 -22.25 -45.52 15.89
C ALA A 418 -21.46 -45.11 14.64
N GLN A 419 -21.07 -46.08 13.81
CA GLN A 419 -20.41 -45.75 12.52
C GLN A 419 -21.44 -45.34 11.48
N LYS A 420 -21.19 -44.19 10.84
CA LYS A 420 -21.96 -43.69 9.69
C LYS A 420 -21.05 -43.33 8.57
N SER A 421 -21.46 -43.60 7.33
CA SER A 421 -20.67 -43.31 6.14
C SER A 421 -21.51 -42.56 5.12
N ALA A 422 -20.87 -41.64 4.42
CA ALA A 422 -21.44 -40.97 3.24
C ALA A 422 -20.32 -40.62 2.26
N ASP A 423 -20.71 -40.27 1.04
CA ASP A 423 -19.83 -39.81 0.00
C ASP A 423 -20.39 -38.57 -0.70
N ALA A 424 -19.53 -37.78 -1.29
CA ALA A 424 -19.91 -36.57 -2.02
C ALA A 424 -18.85 -36.16 -3.04
N ASP A 425 -19.32 -35.49 -4.10
CA ASP A 425 -18.47 -34.81 -5.06
C ASP A 425 -18.28 -33.35 -4.67
N GLY A 426 -17.09 -32.78 -4.99
CA GLY A 426 -16.79 -31.38 -4.70
C GLY A 426 -16.04 -30.67 -5.82
N GLY A 427 -15.83 -29.35 -5.65
CA GLY A 427 -15.03 -28.53 -6.54
C GLY A 427 -13.52 -28.76 -6.38
N GLY A 428 -13.11 -29.45 -5.30
CA GLY A 428 -11.75 -29.86 -4.97
C GLY A 428 -11.75 -30.96 -3.91
N PRO A 429 -10.60 -31.60 -3.61
CA PRO A 429 -10.48 -32.68 -2.62
C PRO A 429 -11.02 -32.30 -1.24
N VAL A 430 -10.73 -31.08 -0.76
CA VAL A 430 -11.18 -30.56 0.53
C VAL A 430 -12.69 -30.29 0.51
N ASP A 431 -13.23 -29.65 -0.53
CA ASP A 431 -14.66 -29.40 -0.66
C ASP A 431 -15.46 -30.71 -0.71
N ALA A 432 -14.99 -31.72 -1.46
CA ALA A 432 -15.59 -33.05 -1.46
C ALA A 432 -15.61 -33.67 -0.07
N SER A 433 -14.50 -33.54 0.69
CA SER A 433 -14.38 -34.06 2.07
C SER A 433 -15.38 -33.36 3.02
N PHE A 434 -15.50 -32.04 2.95
CA PHE A 434 -16.43 -31.29 3.80
C PHE A 434 -17.89 -31.64 3.47
N ARG A 435 -18.24 -31.77 2.18
CA ARG A 435 -19.58 -32.19 1.75
C ARG A 435 -19.91 -33.61 2.20
N ALA A 436 -18.94 -34.53 2.14
CA ALA A 436 -19.16 -35.89 2.64
C ALA A 436 -19.37 -35.92 4.16
N ILE A 437 -18.63 -35.09 4.92
CA ILE A 437 -18.84 -34.91 6.37
C ILE A 437 -20.25 -34.36 6.65
N GLU A 438 -20.66 -33.31 5.93
CA GLU A 438 -21.98 -32.70 6.06
C GLU A 438 -23.11 -33.69 5.71
N ALA A 439 -22.91 -34.54 4.74
CA ALA A 439 -23.88 -35.59 4.39
C ALA A 439 -24.10 -36.60 5.54
N VAL A 440 -23.08 -36.83 6.39
CA VAL A 440 -23.21 -37.66 7.59
C VAL A 440 -23.85 -36.89 8.76
N VAL A 441 -23.40 -35.63 8.96
CA VAL A 441 -23.71 -34.85 10.18
C VAL A 441 -25.00 -34.05 10.03
N GLY A 442 -25.27 -33.47 8.86
CA GLY A 442 -26.44 -32.64 8.60
C GLY A 442 -26.46 -31.36 9.45
N SER A 443 -25.31 -30.70 9.60
CA SER A 443 -25.14 -29.63 10.57
C SER A 443 -25.69 -28.28 10.11
N GLU A 444 -25.87 -28.08 8.80
CA GLU A 444 -26.29 -26.81 8.18
C GLU A 444 -25.39 -25.62 8.58
N VAL A 445 -24.07 -25.83 8.60
CA VAL A 445 -23.10 -24.80 8.93
C VAL A 445 -22.64 -24.01 7.72
N GLN A 446 -22.28 -22.76 7.91
CA GLN A 446 -21.59 -21.93 6.95
C GLN A 446 -20.09 -21.90 7.23
N LEU A 447 -19.26 -22.19 6.23
CA LEU A 447 -17.82 -22.05 6.31
C LEU A 447 -17.45 -20.58 6.05
N LEU A 448 -16.92 -19.89 7.08
CA LEU A 448 -16.51 -18.49 7.00
C LEU A 448 -15.02 -18.31 6.69
N LEU A 449 -14.16 -19.26 7.09
CA LEU A 449 -12.72 -19.23 6.88
C LEU A 449 -12.17 -20.64 6.66
N TYR A 450 -11.26 -20.74 5.73
CA TYR A 450 -10.37 -21.90 5.54
C TYR A 450 -8.95 -21.39 5.35
N SER A 451 -8.04 -21.76 6.25
CA SER A 451 -6.64 -21.34 6.23
C SER A 451 -5.73 -22.53 6.44
N VAL A 452 -4.64 -22.56 5.66
CA VAL A 452 -3.62 -23.61 5.71
C VAL A 452 -2.27 -22.97 6.01
N ASN A 453 -1.61 -23.44 7.05
CA ASN A 453 -0.27 -23.02 7.44
C ASN A 453 0.69 -24.22 7.45
N ASN A 454 1.90 -24.08 6.93
CA ASN A 454 2.93 -25.10 7.06
C ASN A 454 3.65 -24.94 8.40
N ILE A 455 3.72 -26.03 9.18
CA ILE A 455 4.42 -26.04 10.49
C ILE A 455 5.90 -26.38 10.30
N THR A 456 6.23 -27.24 9.33
CA THR A 456 7.60 -27.71 9.04
C THR A 456 7.95 -27.48 7.57
N SER A 457 9.24 -27.55 7.21
CA SER A 457 9.72 -27.45 5.84
C SER A 457 10.10 -28.83 5.30
N GLY A 458 9.80 -29.09 4.02
CA GLY A 458 10.11 -30.38 3.35
C GLY A 458 8.91 -30.98 2.64
N THR A 459 9.09 -32.07 1.92
CA THR A 459 8.02 -32.78 1.18
C THR A 459 7.07 -33.56 2.09
N ASP A 460 7.45 -33.80 3.34
CA ASP A 460 6.72 -34.44 4.44
C ASP A 460 6.28 -33.41 5.52
N SER A 461 6.23 -32.14 5.14
CA SER A 461 5.83 -31.04 6.00
C SER A 461 4.45 -31.28 6.61
N GLN A 462 4.33 -31.11 7.92
CA GLN A 462 3.05 -31.12 8.60
C GLN A 462 2.32 -29.82 8.33
N GLY A 463 1.10 -29.92 7.77
CA GLY A 463 0.19 -28.79 7.55
C GLY A 463 -0.80 -28.63 8.71
N GLU A 464 -0.95 -27.41 9.20
CA GLU A 464 -2.02 -27.04 10.13
C GLU A 464 -3.15 -26.38 9.36
N VAL A 465 -4.38 -26.82 9.61
CA VAL A 465 -5.59 -26.26 9.03
C VAL A 465 -6.44 -25.62 10.11
N THR A 466 -6.87 -24.39 9.87
CA THR A 466 -7.90 -23.72 10.66
C THR A 466 -9.15 -23.55 9.81
N VAL A 467 -10.30 -23.98 10.32
CA VAL A 467 -11.63 -23.70 9.76
C VAL A 467 -12.44 -22.86 10.74
N ARG A 468 -13.27 -21.99 10.21
CA ARG A 468 -14.25 -21.22 10.98
C ARG A 468 -15.63 -21.55 10.47
N LEU A 469 -16.48 -22.05 11.37
CA LEU A 469 -17.85 -22.40 11.03
C LEU A 469 -18.84 -21.52 11.80
N GLU A 470 -19.95 -21.19 11.14
CA GLU A 470 -21.09 -20.49 11.73
C GLU A 470 -22.33 -21.36 11.68
N ARG A 471 -23.08 -21.38 12.78
CA ARG A 471 -24.43 -21.98 12.84
C ARG A 471 -25.31 -21.14 13.78
N ALA A 472 -26.43 -20.64 13.25
CA ALA A 472 -27.41 -19.85 14.01
C ALA A 472 -26.81 -18.68 14.81
N GLY A 473 -25.84 -17.95 14.22
CA GLY A 473 -25.15 -16.82 14.83
C GLY A 473 -24.03 -17.20 15.81
N ARG A 474 -23.76 -18.49 16.00
CA ARG A 474 -22.62 -18.99 16.77
C ARG A 474 -21.46 -19.31 15.85
N ILE A 475 -20.31 -18.67 16.11
CA ILE A 475 -19.08 -18.85 15.33
C ILE A 475 -18.08 -19.62 16.17
N VAL A 476 -17.45 -20.65 15.59
CA VAL A 476 -16.39 -21.45 16.22
C VAL A 476 -15.23 -21.69 15.27
N ASN A 477 -14.01 -21.83 15.83
CA ASN A 477 -12.84 -22.26 15.10
C ASN A 477 -12.51 -23.72 15.42
N GLY A 478 -12.19 -24.48 14.37
CA GLY A 478 -11.66 -25.82 14.48
C GLY A 478 -10.24 -25.88 13.95
N HIS A 479 -9.40 -26.69 14.59
CA HIS A 479 -8.01 -26.89 14.22
C HIS A 479 -7.74 -28.37 13.94
N GLY A 480 -6.87 -28.64 12.96
CA GLY A 480 -6.44 -29.98 12.62
C GLY A 480 -5.05 -29.93 12.00
N ALA A 481 -4.21 -30.87 12.39
CA ALA A 481 -2.85 -31.01 11.85
C ALA A 481 -2.62 -32.44 11.37
N ASP A 482 -1.99 -32.53 10.20
CA ASP A 482 -1.58 -33.81 9.60
C ASP A 482 -0.52 -33.54 8.50
N THR A 483 0.21 -34.58 8.10
CA THR A 483 1.08 -34.55 6.91
C THR A 483 0.26 -34.55 5.62
N ASP A 484 -0.97 -35.07 5.64
CA ASP A 484 -1.95 -34.95 4.56
C ASP A 484 -2.90 -33.78 4.84
N ILE A 485 -2.83 -32.76 4.00
CA ILE A 485 -3.63 -31.54 4.17
C ILE A 485 -5.14 -31.77 4.08
N VAL A 486 -5.59 -32.82 3.36
CA VAL A 486 -7.01 -33.16 3.27
C VAL A 486 -7.48 -33.79 4.57
N ILE A 487 -6.64 -34.65 5.17
CA ILE A 487 -6.90 -35.23 6.49
C ILE A 487 -6.88 -34.14 7.58
N ALA A 488 -5.89 -33.24 7.55
CA ALA A 488 -5.85 -32.07 8.44
C ALA A 488 -7.11 -31.22 8.33
N SER A 489 -7.59 -30.99 7.11
CA SER A 489 -8.82 -30.22 6.86
C SER A 489 -10.06 -30.92 7.44
N ALA A 490 -10.20 -32.23 7.25
CA ALA A 490 -11.31 -33.00 7.81
C ALA A 490 -11.28 -33.00 9.34
N LYS A 491 -10.09 -33.14 9.95
CA LYS A 491 -9.90 -33.04 11.42
C LYS A 491 -10.33 -31.65 11.93
N ALA A 492 -9.89 -30.57 11.26
CA ALA A 492 -10.26 -29.20 11.62
C ALA A 492 -11.78 -28.98 11.55
N TYR A 493 -12.41 -29.48 10.50
CA TYR A 493 -13.85 -29.34 10.30
C TYR A 493 -14.65 -30.08 11.38
N LEU A 494 -14.28 -31.32 11.70
CA LEU A 494 -14.91 -32.11 12.76
C LEU A 494 -14.68 -31.50 14.15
N ASN A 495 -13.51 -30.94 14.41
CA ASN A 495 -13.22 -30.23 15.64
C ASN A 495 -14.17 -29.02 15.83
N ALA A 496 -14.39 -28.24 14.76
CA ALA A 496 -15.33 -27.13 14.79
C ALA A 496 -16.79 -27.62 15.00
N LEU A 497 -17.20 -28.70 14.32
CA LEU A 497 -18.54 -29.28 14.50
C LEU A 497 -18.77 -29.77 15.94
N ASN A 498 -17.81 -30.45 16.55
CA ASN A 498 -17.89 -30.88 17.93
C ASN A 498 -18.08 -29.69 18.88
N LYS A 499 -17.40 -28.56 18.63
CA LYS A 499 -17.59 -27.34 19.42
C LYS A 499 -18.98 -26.71 19.25
N LEU A 500 -19.60 -26.82 18.08
CA LEU A 500 -20.94 -26.28 17.81
C LEU A 500 -22.07 -27.07 18.50
N VAL A 501 -21.85 -28.35 18.76
CA VAL A 501 -22.86 -29.22 19.40
C VAL A 501 -22.94 -29.03 20.90
N LEU A 502 -21.87 -28.55 21.52
CA LEU A 502 -21.85 -28.30 22.97
C LEU A 502 -22.85 -27.22 23.37
N PRO A 503 -23.61 -27.39 24.46
CA PRO A 503 -24.54 -26.36 24.92
C PRO A 503 -23.79 -25.06 25.20
N ALA A 504 -24.30 -23.96 24.67
CA ALA A 504 -23.81 -22.65 25.05
C ALA A 504 -24.27 -22.37 26.49
N GLU A 505 -23.40 -22.46 27.46
CA GLU A 505 -23.66 -21.84 28.76
C GLU A 505 -23.69 -20.31 28.55
N ARG A 506 -24.88 -19.77 28.36
CA ARG A 506 -25.17 -18.36 28.34
C ARG A 506 -25.24 -17.84 29.75
N ALA A 507 -24.16 -17.39 30.33
CA ALA A 507 -24.21 -16.35 31.34
C ALA A 507 -24.32 -14.99 30.61
N HIS A 508 -25.54 -14.54 30.33
CA HIS A 508 -25.76 -13.17 29.86
C HIS A 508 -25.70 -12.25 31.07
N PRO A 509 -24.77 -11.26 31.14
CA PRO A 509 -24.61 -10.41 32.34
C PRO A 509 -25.79 -9.45 32.59
N GLN A 510 -26.83 -9.43 31.77
CA GLN A 510 -27.99 -8.52 31.86
C GLN A 510 -29.32 -9.23 32.13
N ALA A 511 -29.37 -10.53 32.38
CA ALA A 511 -30.59 -11.21 32.73
C ALA A 511 -30.66 -11.45 34.27
N GLY A 512 -30.80 -10.37 35.02
CA GLY A 512 -30.94 -10.47 36.45
C GLY A 512 -31.01 -9.12 37.15
N THR A 513 -32.15 -8.42 37.06
CA THR A 513 -32.96 -7.94 38.21
C THR A 513 -34.20 -7.23 37.67
N PRO A 514 -35.43 -7.71 37.91
CA PRO A 514 -36.62 -6.88 37.81
C PRO A 514 -36.71 -6.02 39.08
N ILE A 515 -37.03 -4.75 38.86
CA ILE A 515 -37.53 -3.87 39.95
C ILE A 515 -38.93 -4.30 40.29
#